data_8e80989874c1a56aa2c54fd2242d0fea
#
_entry.id   8e80989874c1a56aa2c54fd2242d0fea
#
_cell.length_a   1.000
_cell.length_b   1.000
_cell.length_c   1.000
_cell.angle_alpha   90.00
_cell.angle_beta   90.00
_cell.angle_gamma   90.00
#
_symmetry.space_group_name_H-M   'P 1'
#
loop_
_entity.id
_entity.type
_entity.pdbx_description
1 polymer ?
#
loop_
_entity_poly.entity_id
_entity_poly.type
_entity_poly.pdbx_seq_one_letter_code
_entity_poly.pdbx_strand_id
1 'polypeptide(L)'
;VGSERCIRDSPKDPPLINANFLSDPRDLQNLVNGVRMARRFLKAPSLAGFMDGELMPGADVGDDQAALEQYVRAHAQNAFHPAGTCAMGSGPEAVVDPQLRVRGVQGLRVADASVMPTIIRGNTTAPTIMIAERAAAFIAGDDDSAVLHHREQLATA
;
A
#
# COMPACT_ATOMS: atom_id res chain seq x y z
N VAL A 1 4.31 -7.58 0.98
CA VAL A 1 4.63 -6.43 0.12
C VAL A 1 5.33 -6.97 -1.12
N GLY A 2 4.59 -7.03 -2.25
CA GLY A 2 5.14 -7.49 -3.52
C GLY A 2 6.30 -6.56 -3.93
N SER A 3 7.48 -7.13 -4.19
CA SER A 3 8.59 -6.39 -4.76
C SER A 3 8.38 -6.25 -6.25
N GLU A 4 7.91 -5.10 -6.70
CA GLU A 4 7.97 -4.77 -8.12
C GLU A 4 9.44 -4.66 -8.55
N ARG A 5 9.79 -5.37 -9.61
CA ARG A 5 11.12 -5.25 -10.23
C ARG A 5 10.97 -4.73 -11.65
N CYS A 6 11.55 -3.56 -11.89
CA CYS A 6 11.75 -3.04 -13.24
C CYS A 6 13.21 -3.26 -13.61
N ILE A 7 13.49 -4.27 -14.44
CA ILE A 7 14.85 -4.59 -14.89
C ILE A 7 14.88 -4.54 -16.41
N ARG A 8 15.77 -3.72 -16.96
CA ARG A 8 16.08 -3.71 -18.39
C ARG A 8 17.53 -3.29 -18.64
N ASP A 9 18.12 -3.88 -19.64
CA ASP A 9 19.51 -3.65 -20.03
C ASP A 9 19.68 -2.39 -20.88
N SER A 10 18.59 -1.88 -21.43
CA SER A 10 18.57 -0.71 -22.29
C SER A 10 17.43 0.25 -21.92
N PRO A 11 17.70 1.58 -21.87
CA PRO A 11 16.65 2.57 -21.63
C PRO A 11 15.64 2.69 -22.79
N LYS A 12 15.91 2.05 -23.93
CA LYS A 12 15.00 2.01 -25.09
C LYS A 12 13.99 0.88 -25.02
N ASP A 13 14.23 -0.12 -24.19
CA ASP A 13 13.33 -1.25 -24.03
C ASP A 13 12.25 -0.96 -22.98
N PRO A 14 11.01 -1.43 -23.17
CA PRO A 14 10.00 -1.29 -22.14
C PRO A 14 10.41 -2.07 -20.87
N PRO A 15 10.11 -1.58 -19.66
CA PRO A 15 10.49 -2.26 -18.42
C PRO A 15 9.76 -3.59 -18.30
N LEU A 16 10.45 -4.59 -17.73
CA LEU A 16 9.82 -5.81 -17.25
C LEU A 16 9.31 -5.55 -15.83
N ILE A 17 7.99 -5.54 -15.68
CA ILE A 17 7.33 -5.29 -14.40
C ILE A 17 6.79 -6.62 -13.86
N ASN A 18 7.31 -7.06 -12.72
CA ASN A 18 6.80 -8.22 -11.99
C ASN A 18 6.31 -7.75 -10.62
N ALA A 19 5.02 -7.63 -10.48
CA ALA A 19 4.39 -7.21 -9.23
C ALA A 19 4.47 -8.28 -8.12
N ASN A 20 4.71 -9.54 -8.47
CA ASN A 20 4.85 -10.67 -7.54
C ASN A 20 3.71 -10.75 -6.50
N PHE A 21 2.47 -10.52 -6.95
CA PHE A 21 1.28 -10.53 -6.09
C PHE A 21 1.12 -11.85 -5.35
N LEU A 22 0.64 -11.78 -4.10
CA LEU A 22 0.33 -12.94 -3.25
C LEU A 22 1.54 -13.86 -2.97
N SER A 23 2.76 -13.36 -3.12
CA SER A 23 3.98 -14.09 -2.74
C SER A 23 4.14 -14.20 -1.23
N ASP A 24 3.63 -13.23 -0.47
CA ASP A 24 3.54 -13.32 0.99
C ASP A 24 2.23 -14.01 1.39
N PRO A 25 2.30 -15.13 2.16
CA PRO A 25 1.09 -15.84 2.59
C PRO A 25 0.10 -14.97 3.40
N ARG A 26 0.59 -13.93 4.07
CA ARG A 26 -0.25 -12.99 4.83
C ARG A 26 -1.17 -12.19 3.91
N ASP A 27 -0.71 -11.84 2.72
CA ASP A 27 -1.52 -11.10 1.75
C ASP A 27 -2.70 -11.94 1.28
N LEU A 28 -2.45 -13.21 0.95
CA LEU A 28 -3.50 -14.15 0.59
C LEU A 28 -4.53 -14.32 1.71
N GLN A 29 -4.04 -14.55 2.94
CA GLN A 29 -4.93 -14.73 4.10
C GLN A 29 -5.76 -13.47 4.38
N ASN A 30 -5.18 -12.30 4.24
CA ASN A 30 -5.90 -11.02 4.41
C ASN A 30 -7.01 -10.85 3.38
N LEU A 31 -6.77 -11.22 2.11
CA LEU A 31 -7.79 -11.16 1.07
C LEU A 31 -8.91 -12.19 1.30
N VAL A 32 -8.59 -13.41 1.71
CA VAL A 32 -9.58 -14.42 2.11
C VAL A 32 -10.44 -13.91 3.26
N ASN A 33 -9.82 -13.32 4.28
CA ASN A 33 -10.55 -12.71 5.39
C ASN A 33 -11.43 -11.54 4.93
N GLY A 34 -10.97 -10.78 3.93
CA GLY A 34 -11.74 -9.72 3.28
C GLY A 34 -13.02 -10.24 2.61
N VAL A 35 -12.93 -11.35 1.86
CA VAL A 35 -14.11 -12.01 1.25
C VAL A 35 -15.11 -12.44 2.34
N ARG A 36 -14.64 -13.10 3.40
CA ARG A 36 -15.49 -13.51 4.52
C ARG A 36 -16.15 -12.32 5.23
N MET A 37 -15.40 -11.22 5.38
CA MET A 37 -15.94 -10.00 5.96
C MET A 37 -17.01 -9.38 5.07
N ALA A 38 -16.80 -9.28 3.77
CA ALA A 38 -17.77 -8.77 2.81
C ALA A 38 -19.07 -9.61 2.85
N ARG A 39 -18.97 -10.94 2.86
CA ARG A 39 -20.12 -11.86 3.04
C ARG A 39 -20.91 -11.57 4.31
N ARG A 40 -20.23 -11.31 5.45
CA ARG A 40 -20.92 -10.95 6.70
C ARG A 40 -21.66 -9.63 6.60
N PHE A 41 -21.05 -8.62 5.95
CA PHE A 41 -21.70 -7.33 5.71
C PHE A 41 -22.97 -7.49 4.87
N LEU A 42 -22.86 -8.19 3.76
CA LEU A 42 -23.99 -8.39 2.82
C LEU A 42 -25.14 -9.19 3.42
N LYS A 43 -24.85 -10.06 4.39
CA LYS A 43 -25.86 -10.83 5.16
C LYS A 43 -26.45 -10.08 6.36
N ALA A 44 -26.02 -8.85 6.63
CA ALA A 44 -26.57 -8.07 7.74
C ALA A 44 -28.06 -7.81 7.54
N PRO A 45 -28.89 -7.90 8.59
CA PRO A 45 -30.36 -7.76 8.47
C PRO A 45 -30.78 -6.44 7.81
N SER A 46 -30.04 -5.35 8.04
CA SER A 46 -30.30 -4.04 7.44
C SER A 46 -30.07 -3.99 5.93
N LEU A 47 -29.31 -4.92 5.36
CA LEU A 47 -29.01 -4.99 3.93
C LEU A 47 -29.76 -6.12 3.22
N ALA A 48 -30.25 -7.13 3.94
CA ALA A 48 -30.83 -8.34 3.40
C ALA A 48 -32.00 -8.06 2.43
N GLY A 49 -32.79 -7.01 2.66
CA GLY A 49 -33.90 -6.61 1.77
C GLY A 49 -33.47 -5.97 0.45
N PHE A 50 -32.20 -5.62 0.30
CA PHE A 50 -31.64 -5.02 -0.90
C PHE A 50 -30.75 -5.98 -1.71
N MET A 51 -30.54 -7.20 -1.21
CA MET A 51 -29.63 -8.19 -1.78
C MET A 51 -30.40 -9.35 -2.39
N ASP A 52 -30.16 -9.62 -3.64
CA ASP A 52 -30.77 -10.75 -4.38
C ASP A 52 -29.86 -11.99 -4.43
N GLY A 53 -28.70 -11.92 -3.77
CA GLY A 53 -27.74 -13.01 -3.69
C GLY A 53 -26.30 -12.58 -3.88
N GLU A 54 -25.40 -13.54 -3.80
CA GLU A 54 -23.96 -13.33 -4.02
C GLU A 54 -23.61 -13.67 -5.47
N LEU A 55 -23.14 -12.66 -6.23
CA LEU A 55 -22.69 -12.85 -7.60
C LEU A 55 -21.26 -13.40 -7.67
N MET A 56 -20.36 -12.82 -6.88
CA MET A 56 -18.95 -13.22 -6.79
C MET A 56 -18.46 -13.18 -5.33
N PRO A 57 -17.73 -14.21 -4.88
CA PRO A 57 -17.30 -15.43 -5.58
C PRO A 57 -18.42 -16.39 -5.97
N GLY A 58 -19.66 -16.18 -5.51
CA GLY A 58 -20.78 -17.05 -5.74
C GLY A 58 -20.94 -18.17 -4.70
N ALA A 59 -22.15 -18.73 -4.63
CA ALA A 59 -22.48 -19.75 -3.63
C ALA A 59 -21.64 -21.04 -3.79
N ASP A 60 -21.22 -21.35 -5.02
CA ASP A 60 -20.45 -22.56 -5.34
C ASP A 60 -19.05 -22.58 -4.70
N VAL A 61 -18.48 -21.41 -4.43
CA VAL A 61 -17.15 -21.33 -3.79
C VAL A 61 -17.20 -21.63 -2.30
N GLY A 62 -18.37 -21.61 -1.67
CA GLY A 62 -18.51 -21.92 -0.25
C GLY A 62 -17.63 -21.05 0.67
N ASP A 63 -17.37 -21.53 1.88
CA ASP A 63 -16.50 -20.85 2.88
C ASP A 63 -15.25 -21.67 3.23
N ASP A 64 -14.98 -22.72 2.44
CA ASP A 64 -13.77 -23.52 2.58
C ASP A 64 -12.52 -22.68 2.30
N GLN A 65 -11.48 -22.90 3.13
CA GLN A 65 -10.24 -22.11 3.03
C GLN A 65 -9.57 -22.26 1.67
N ALA A 66 -9.45 -23.51 1.19
CA ALA A 66 -8.75 -23.79 -0.06
C ALA A 66 -9.51 -23.24 -1.27
N ALA A 67 -10.84 -23.34 -1.27
CA ALA A 67 -11.69 -22.79 -2.33
C ALA A 67 -11.59 -21.26 -2.40
N LEU A 68 -11.60 -20.60 -1.24
CA LEU A 68 -11.42 -19.14 -1.16
C LEU A 68 -10.02 -18.70 -1.57
N GLU A 69 -8.98 -19.44 -1.19
CA GLU A 69 -7.61 -19.15 -1.65
C GLU A 69 -7.47 -19.28 -3.15
N GLN A 70 -8.04 -20.33 -3.73
CA GLN A 70 -8.05 -20.51 -5.18
C GLN A 70 -8.80 -19.38 -5.89
N TYR A 71 -9.95 -18.99 -5.37
CA TYR A 71 -10.72 -17.85 -5.89
C TYR A 71 -9.90 -16.56 -5.83
N VAL A 72 -9.29 -16.24 -4.69
CA VAL A 72 -8.46 -15.05 -4.51
C VAL A 72 -7.28 -15.05 -5.49
N ARG A 73 -6.59 -16.17 -5.65
CA ARG A 73 -5.47 -16.28 -6.59
C ARG A 73 -5.88 -16.05 -8.04
N ALA A 74 -7.09 -16.47 -8.40
CA ALA A 74 -7.60 -16.31 -9.77
C ALA A 74 -8.14 -14.89 -10.06
N HIS A 75 -8.60 -14.16 -9.04
CA HIS A 75 -9.36 -12.92 -9.23
C HIS A 75 -8.75 -11.68 -8.57
N ALA A 76 -7.70 -11.83 -7.76
CA ALA A 76 -7.04 -10.68 -7.15
C ALA A 76 -6.45 -9.76 -8.22
N GLN A 77 -6.74 -8.48 -8.12
CA GLN A 77 -6.27 -7.46 -9.05
C GLN A 77 -5.64 -6.29 -8.30
N ASN A 78 -4.81 -5.55 -9.01
CA ASN A 78 -4.26 -4.30 -8.53
C ASN A 78 -5.37 -3.24 -8.41
N ALA A 79 -5.44 -2.57 -7.25
CA ALA A 79 -6.34 -1.45 -7.02
C ALA A 79 -5.70 -0.09 -7.40
N PHE A 80 -4.65 -0.09 -8.22
CA PHE A 80 -3.93 1.10 -8.71
C PHE A 80 -3.27 1.94 -7.59
N HIS A 81 -2.87 1.30 -6.50
CA HIS A 81 -2.17 1.92 -5.37
C HIS A 81 -0.81 1.25 -5.09
N PRO A 82 0.12 1.19 -6.08
CA PRO A 82 1.45 0.63 -5.84
C PRO A 82 2.22 1.49 -4.83
N ALA A 83 3.00 0.83 -3.97
CA ALA A 83 3.81 1.48 -2.95
C ALA A 83 5.00 0.60 -2.56
N GLY A 84 6.04 1.17 -1.94
CA GLY A 84 7.08 0.43 -1.25
C GLY A 84 8.33 0.05 -2.05
N THR A 85 8.42 0.39 -3.35
CA THR A 85 9.59 0.04 -4.18
C THR A 85 10.87 0.82 -3.81
N CYS A 86 10.73 1.97 -3.15
CA CYS A 86 11.82 2.77 -2.58
C CYS A 86 11.65 2.94 -1.07
N ALA A 87 11.28 1.87 -0.37
CA ALA A 87 10.87 1.89 1.03
C ALA A 87 11.84 2.69 1.93
N MET A 88 11.29 3.60 2.75
CA MET A 88 12.06 4.33 3.74
C MET A 88 12.31 3.46 4.97
N GLY A 89 13.43 3.73 5.65
CA GLY A 89 13.73 3.07 6.90
C GLY A 89 15.14 3.34 7.41
N SER A 90 15.43 2.81 8.59
CA SER A 90 16.76 2.85 9.22
C SER A 90 17.60 1.59 8.96
N GLY A 91 16.94 0.48 8.54
CA GLY A 91 17.62 -0.80 8.27
C GLY A 91 18.42 -0.81 6.96
N PRO A 92 19.26 -1.83 6.74
CA PRO A 92 20.13 -1.93 5.57
C PRO A 92 19.35 -2.09 4.26
N GLU A 93 18.14 -2.64 4.29
CA GLU A 93 17.28 -2.85 3.11
C GLU A 93 16.53 -1.60 2.68
N ALA A 94 16.58 -0.50 3.45
CA ALA A 94 15.90 0.72 3.10
C ALA A 94 16.60 1.42 1.92
N VAL A 95 15.82 1.82 0.91
CA VAL A 95 16.31 2.58 -0.25
C VAL A 95 16.53 4.04 0.11
N VAL A 96 15.64 4.63 0.90
CA VAL A 96 15.78 5.99 1.42
C VAL A 96 15.78 6.01 2.93
N ASP A 97 16.41 7.03 3.51
CA ASP A 97 16.38 7.29 4.94
C ASP A 97 15.06 7.98 5.37
N PRO A 98 14.82 8.20 6.69
CA PRO A 98 13.62 8.90 7.17
C PRO A 98 13.46 10.34 6.66
N GLN A 99 14.52 10.97 6.13
CA GLN A 99 14.47 12.27 5.45
C GLN A 99 14.35 12.13 3.93
N LEU A 100 13.96 10.94 3.44
CA LEU A 100 13.71 10.62 2.02
C LEU A 100 14.97 10.72 1.13
N ARG A 101 16.17 10.75 1.69
CA ARG A 101 17.43 10.78 0.93
C ARG A 101 17.79 9.38 0.46
N VAL A 102 18.15 9.24 -0.80
CA VAL A 102 18.61 7.97 -1.37
C VAL A 102 19.94 7.57 -0.75
N ARG A 103 20.02 6.36 -0.22
CA ARG A 103 21.23 5.84 0.39
C ARG A 103 22.31 5.60 -0.67
N GLY A 104 23.53 6.01 -0.36
CA GLY A 104 24.69 5.87 -1.26
C GLY A 104 24.74 6.88 -2.40
N VAL A 105 23.74 7.78 -2.54
CA VAL A 105 23.73 8.84 -3.56
C VAL A 105 23.52 10.19 -2.90
N GLN A 106 24.41 11.16 -3.15
CA GLN A 106 24.28 12.49 -2.59
C GLN A 106 23.34 13.36 -3.43
N GLY A 107 22.57 14.24 -2.76
CA GLY A 107 21.70 15.21 -3.42
C GLY A 107 20.44 14.64 -4.06
N LEU A 108 20.12 13.38 -3.85
CA LEU A 108 18.94 12.72 -4.42
C LEU A 108 17.94 12.34 -3.32
N ARG A 109 16.66 12.59 -3.59
CA ARG A 109 15.52 12.17 -2.75
C ARG A 109 14.45 11.48 -3.60
N VAL A 110 13.64 10.65 -2.95
CA VAL A 110 12.38 10.11 -3.51
C VAL A 110 11.23 10.60 -2.64
N ALA A 111 10.17 11.12 -3.26
CA ALA A 111 9.07 11.78 -2.57
C ALA A 111 7.70 11.41 -3.17
N ASP A 112 7.42 10.12 -3.24
CA ASP A 112 6.15 9.58 -3.73
C ASP A 112 5.72 8.34 -2.92
N ALA A 113 4.67 7.65 -3.35
CA ALA A 113 4.15 6.47 -2.67
C ALA A 113 5.17 5.33 -2.55
N SER A 114 6.21 5.28 -3.40
CA SER A 114 7.22 4.23 -3.35
C SER A 114 8.03 4.21 -2.06
N VAL A 115 8.10 5.35 -1.34
CA VAL A 115 8.84 5.42 -0.07
C VAL A 115 8.09 4.81 1.12
N MET A 116 6.81 4.48 0.99
CA MET A 116 6.04 3.85 2.07
C MET A 116 6.63 2.47 2.38
N PRO A 117 7.03 2.18 3.63
CA PRO A 117 7.61 0.87 3.98
C PRO A 117 6.56 -0.26 3.93
N THR A 118 5.29 0.08 4.12
CA THR A 118 4.13 -0.81 3.96
C THR A 118 2.98 -0.01 3.37
N ILE A 119 2.12 -0.69 2.60
CA ILE A 119 0.92 -0.05 2.07
C ILE A 119 -0.06 0.28 3.20
N ILE A 120 -0.67 1.44 3.13
CA ILE A 120 -1.71 1.87 4.07
C ILE A 120 -3.04 1.14 3.82
N ARG A 121 -3.99 1.25 4.76
CA ARG A 121 -5.33 0.61 4.67
C ARG A 121 -6.35 1.39 3.84
N GLY A 122 -5.92 2.32 3.01
CA GLY A 122 -6.80 3.18 2.21
C GLY A 122 -6.11 3.64 0.95
N ASN A 123 -6.73 4.58 0.25
CA ASN A 123 -6.19 5.16 -0.96
C ASN A 123 -4.91 5.95 -0.66
N THR A 124 -3.91 5.80 -1.52
CA THR A 124 -2.56 6.33 -1.29
C THR A 124 -2.41 7.83 -1.58
N THR A 125 -3.40 8.50 -2.16
CA THR A 125 -3.30 9.91 -2.57
C THR A 125 -2.98 10.84 -1.40
N ALA A 126 -3.76 10.79 -0.32
CA ALA A 126 -3.56 11.68 0.82
C ALA A 126 -2.18 11.50 1.49
N PRO A 127 -1.73 10.28 1.84
CA PRO A 127 -0.38 10.09 2.38
C PRO A 127 0.72 10.43 1.36
N THR A 128 0.50 10.29 0.06
CA THR A 128 1.48 10.71 -0.95
C THR A 128 1.64 12.24 -0.95
N ILE A 129 0.56 13.00 -0.85
CA ILE A 129 0.61 14.44 -0.69
C ILE A 129 1.36 14.81 0.59
N MET A 130 1.08 14.16 1.71
CA MET A 130 1.78 14.37 2.98
C MET A 130 3.28 14.09 2.85
N ILE A 131 3.67 13.03 2.15
CA ILE A 131 5.09 12.71 1.87
C ILE A 131 5.73 13.83 1.05
N ALA A 132 5.04 14.36 0.02
CA ALA A 132 5.54 15.44 -0.81
C ALA A 132 5.73 16.75 -0.02
N GLU A 133 4.77 17.12 0.83
CA GLU A 133 4.87 18.28 1.73
C GLU A 133 6.06 18.13 2.71
N ARG A 134 6.25 16.94 3.29
CA ARG A 134 7.40 16.67 4.15
C ARG A 134 8.72 16.74 3.38
N ALA A 135 8.76 16.23 2.16
CA ALA A 135 9.94 16.33 1.30
C ALA A 135 10.30 17.78 0.99
N ALA A 136 9.30 18.62 0.70
CA ALA A 136 9.50 20.05 0.46
C ALA A 136 10.10 20.74 1.71
N ALA A 137 9.59 20.45 2.90
CA ALA A 137 10.12 20.96 4.16
C ALA A 137 11.59 20.54 4.37
N PHE A 138 11.91 19.26 4.17
CA PHE A 138 13.29 18.78 4.26
C PHE A 138 14.25 19.44 3.24
N ILE A 139 13.76 19.77 2.04
CA ILE A 139 14.55 20.46 1.01
C ILE A 139 14.76 21.93 1.40
N ALA A 140 13.75 22.59 1.97
CA ALA A 140 13.83 23.96 2.45
C ALA A 140 14.73 24.12 3.70
N GLY A 141 15.09 23.02 4.36
CA GLY A 141 15.86 23.04 5.60
C GLY A 141 14.98 23.26 6.85
N ASP A 142 13.67 23.15 6.71
CA ASP A 142 12.74 23.17 7.83
C ASP A 142 12.86 21.84 8.58
N ASP A 143 13.49 21.89 9.76
CA ASP A 143 13.47 20.75 10.66
C ASP A 143 12.12 20.64 11.40
N ASP A 144 11.89 19.51 12.06
CA ASP A 144 10.59 19.21 12.72
C ASP A 144 10.17 20.19 13.83
N SER A 145 10.99 21.17 14.18
CA SER A 145 10.75 22.11 15.27
C SER A 145 9.48 22.96 15.03
N ALA A 146 9.22 23.39 13.81
CA ALA A 146 8.03 24.18 13.46
C ALA A 146 6.71 23.40 13.60
N VAL A 147 6.73 22.10 13.25
CA VAL A 147 5.54 21.24 13.37
C VAL A 147 5.23 20.86 14.81
N LEU A 148 6.25 20.68 15.63
CA LEU A 148 6.10 20.40 17.06
C LEU A 148 5.54 21.62 17.79
N HIS A 149 6.00 22.83 17.48
CA HIS A 149 5.47 24.07 18.06
C HIS A 149 3.99 24.29 17.75
N HIS A 150 3.56 23.98 16.53
CA HIS A 150 2.15 24.12 16.16
C HIS A 150 1.24 23.09 16.88
N ARG A 151 1.75 21.88 17.12
CA ARG A 151 1.03 20.85 17.91
C ARG A 151 0.90 21.25 19.39
N GLU A 152 1.94 21.83 19.97
CA GLU A 152 1.87 22.33 21.35
C GLU A 152 0.88 23.48 21.51
N GLN A 153 0.79 24.39 20.53
CA GLN A 153 -0.19 25.47 20.53
C GLN A 153 -1.64 24.98 20.41
N LEU A 154 -1.88 23.92 19.61
CA LEU A 154 -3.21 23.31 19.49
C LEU A 154 -3.61 22.46 20.70
N ALA A 155 -2.64 21.93 21.46
CA ALA A 155 -2.90 21.15 22.66
C ALA A 155 -3.19 22.03 23.91
N THR A 156 -2.90 23.32 23.82
CA THR A 156 -3.10 24.31 24.92
C THR A 156 -4.27 25.27 24.67
N ALA A 157 -4.99 25.15 23.57
CA ALA A 157 -6.19 25.89 23.19
C ALA A 157 -7.46 25.05 23.38
#